data_d18358e188bf7edbecdd1e8a9b84f148
#
_entry.id   d18358e188bf7edbecdd1e8a9b84f148
#
_cell.length_a   1.000
_cell.length_b   1.000
_cell.length_c   1.000
_cell.angle_alpha   90.00
_cell.angle_beta   90.00
_cell.angle_gamma   90.00
#
_symmetry.space_group_name_H-M   'P 1'
#
loop_
_entity.id
_entity.type
_entity.pdbx_description
1 polymer ?
#
loop_
_entity_poly.entity_id
_entity_poly.type
_entity_poly.pdbx_seq_one_letter_code
_entity_poly.pdbx_strand_id
1 'polypeptide(L)'
;GDEGTNTLGNVAKYVDGVNLPNFNKLGFGKITNVKGMETKHIGTVGRLSELSIGNDSTTGHWELAGLITKKEFQTFPKGFPSELNDQIQKEANCKFIGNIHASGTEIIEKLGEQHLETKELILYTSGDSVYQIAAHEDVCSLEDLYKICKIARKYCDEYNIGRVIARPFKGSIGDFKRTYDRKDFGMNPPDETLLSYLFKNNMKTYGIGKITDLFGTEYLHDYVHTEGDQNGLDFLIE
;
A
#
# COMPACT_ATOMS: atom_id res chain seq x y z
N GLY A 1 -6.73 -10.21 -15.95
CA GLY A 1 -5.35 -10.51 -15.53
C GLY A 1 -4.43 -10.61 -16.74
N ASP A 2 -3.16 -10.40 -16.53
CA ASP A 2 -2.19 -10.42 -17.62
C ASP A 2 -2.02 -11.84 -18.17
N GLU A 3 -1.98 -11.97 -19.48
CA GLU A 3 -1.82 -13.27 -20.14
C GLU A 3 -0.54 -13.97 -19.69
N GLY A 4 -0.65 -15.24 -19.30
CA GLY A 4 0.50 -16.06 -18.84
C GLY A 4 0.91 -15.86 -17.39
N THR A 5 0.23 -15.03 -16.61
CA THR A 5 0.51 -14.87 -15.18
C THR A 5 0.08 -16.12 -14.40
N ASN A 6 1.04 -16.75 -13.74
CA ASN A 6 0.87 -17.85 -12.82
C ASN A 6 2.10 -17.93 -11.92
N THR A 7 2.16 -17.08 -10.90
CA THR A 7 3.35 -16.92 -10.05
C THR A 7 3.84 -18.25 -9.48
N LEU A 8 2.97 -19.01 -8.82
CA LEU A 8 3.36 -20.28 -8.20
C LEU A 8 3.77 -21.33 -9.24
N GLY A 9 3.03 -21.46 -10.34
CA GLY A 9 3.36 -22.37 -11.43
C GLY A 9 4.67 -22.02 -12.13
N ASN A 10 4.92 -20.73 -12.36
CA ASN A 10 6.15 -20.26 -12.99
C ASN A 10 7.37 -20.45 -12.08
N VAL A 11 7.23 -20.16 -10.77
CA VAL A 11 8.29 -20.43 -9.78
C VAL A 11 8.58 -21.94 -9.73
N ALA A 12 7.54 -22.78 -9.61
CA ALA A 12 7.71 -24.24 -9.58
C ALA A 12 8.40 -24.78 -10.83
N LYS A 13 8.10 -24.20 -11.99
CA LYS A 13 8.77 -24.55 -13.24
C LYS A 13 10.23 -24.12 -13.25
N TYR A 14 10.53 -22.93 -12.73
CA TYR A 14 11.90 -22.40 -12.70
C TYR A 14 12.84 -23.20 -11.77
N VAL A 15 12.34 -23.62 -10.59
CA VAL A 15 13.12 -24.40 -9.61
C VAL A 15 12.96 -25.90 -9.76
N ASP A 16 12.39 -26.37 -10.86
CA ASP A 16 12.15 -27.78 -11.18
C ASP A 16 11.25 -28.53 -10.17
N GLY A 17 10.32 -27.84 -9.56
CA GLY A 17 9.35 -28.34 -8.60
C GLY A 17 9.46 -27.70 -7.23
N VAL A 18 8.34 -27.57 -6.52
CA VAL A 18 8.27 -27.00 -5.19
C VAL A 18 7.95 -28.04 -4.14
N ASN A 19 8.56 -27.94 -2.97
CA ASN A 19 8.25 -28.76 -1.81
C ASN A 19 7.44 -27.95 -0.79
N LEU A 20 6.12 -27.93 -0.96
CA LEU A 20 5.18 -27.22 -0.10
C LEU A 20 4.13 -28.20 0.46
N PRO A 21 4.50 -29.06 1.42
CA PRO A 21 3.68 -30.19 1.84
C PRO A 21 2.32 -29.79 2.42
N ASN A 22 2.25 -28.68 3.16
CA ASN A 22 1.00 -28.19 3.72
C ASN A 22 0.06 -27.65 2.64
N PHE A 23 0.57 -26.85 1.70
CA PHE A 23 -0.22 -26.37 0.55
C PHE A 23 -0.71 -27.52 -0.33
N ASN A 24 0.14 -28.51 -0.55
CA ASN A 24 -0.23 -29.72 -1.28
C ASN A 24 -1.35 -30.48 -0.56
N LYS A 25 -1.22 -30.70 0.75
CA LYS A 25 -2.23 -31.34 1.60
C LYS A 25 -3.55 -30.57 1.62
N LEU A 26 -3.50 -29.22 1.56
CA LEU A 26 -4.69 -28.36 1.46
C LEU A 26 -5.33 -28.37 0.07
N GLY A 27 -4.63 -28.83 -0.97
CA GLY A 27 -5.18 -29.01 -2.31
C GLY A 27 -4.81 -27.93 -3.33
N PHE A 28 -3.77 -27.13 -3.10
CA PHE A 28 -3.34 -26.09 -4.05
C PHE A 28 -3.05 -26.64 -5.45
N GLY A 29 -2.50 -27.84 -5.57
CA GLY A 29 -2.27 -28.52 -6.85
C GLY A 29 -3.52 -28.80 -7.69
N LYS A 30 -4.73 -28.65 -7.10
CA LYS A 30 -6.01 -28.74 -7.82
C LYS A 30 -6.45 -27.41 -8.44
N ILE A 31 -5.94 -26.28 -7.92
CA ILE A 31 -6.30 -24.95 -8.40
C ILE A 31 -5.51 -24.61 -9.65
N THR A 32 -4.23 -24.97 -9.67
CA THR A 32 -3.31 -24.72 -10.77
C THR A 32 -2.32 -25.88 -10.92
N ASN A 33 -1.81 -26.08 -12.11
CA ASN A 33 -0.83 -27.12 -12.37
C ASN A 33 0.53 -26.67 -11.81
N VAL A 34 0.95 -27.27 -10.70
CA VAL A 34 2.19 -26.93 -9.99
C VAL A 34 3.02 -28.19 -9.81
N LYS A 35 4.18 -28.25 -10.45
CA LYS A 35 5.13 -29.38 -10.30
C LYS A 35 5.52 -29.55 -8.83
N GLY A 36 5.37 -30.75 -8.29
CA GLY A 36 5.60 -31.07 -6.88
C GLY A 36 4.35 -31.02 -5.99
N MET A 37 3.17 -30.72 -6.55
CA MET A 37 1.90 -30.67 -5.83
C MET A 37 0.85 -31.62 -6.43
N GLU A 38 1.07 -32.93 -6.33
CA GLU A 38 0.26 -33.89 -7.07
C GLU A 38 -0.51 -34.89 -6.18
N THR A 39 -0.50 -34.72 -4.87
CA THR A 39 -1.01 -35.68 -3.92
C THR A 39 -2.47 -35.48 -3.50
N LYS A 40 -3.01 -36.46 -2.76
CA LYS A 40 -4.34 -36.39 -2.17
C LYS A 40 -4.43 -35.21 -1.19
N HIS A 41 -5.51 -34.47 -1.27
CA HIS A 41 -5.78 -33.32 -0.43
C HIS A 41 -6.94 -33.62 0.54
N ILE A 42 -6.98 -32.87 1.64
CA ILE A 42 -8.02 -32.94 2.68
C ILE A 42 -8.88 -31.67 2.71
N GLY A 43 -8.43 -30.58 2.07
CA GLY A 43 -9.14 -29.31 2.03
C GLY A 43 -10.15 -29.24 0.89
N THR A 44 -11.12 -28.35 1.00
CA THR A 44 -11.97 -27.92 -0.11
C THR A 44 -11.30 -26.74 -0.81
N VAL A 45 -11.17 -26.80 -2.11
CA VAL A 45 -10.49 -25.78 -2.92
C VAL A 45 -11.40 -25.24 -4.01
N GLY A 46 -11.19 -23.96 -4.37
CA GLY A 46 -11.93 -23.30 -5.43
C GLY A 46 -11.14 -22.12 -5.98
N ARG A 47 -11.66 -21.54 -7.04
CA ARG A 47 -11.19 -20.27 -7.61
C ARG A 47 -12.29 -19.26 -7.48
N LEU A 48 -11.92 -18.03 -7.14
CA LEU A 48 -12.81 -16.89 -7.13
C LEU A 48 -12.43 -15.96 -8.29
N SER A 49 -13.43 -15.40 -8.95
CA SER A 49 -13.23 -14.33 -9.93
C SER A 49 -13.39 -13.00 -9.23
N GLU A 50 -12.51 -12.07 -9.51
CA GLU A 50 -12.60 -10.70 -9.04
C GLU A 50 -13.84 -10.03 -9.65
N LEU A 51 -14.54 -9.25 -8.84
CA LEU A 51 -15.72 -8.47 -9.22
C LEU A 51 -15.45 -6.97 -9.13
N SER A 52 -14.49 -6.56 -8.31
CA SER A 52 -14.10 -5.16 -8.17
C SER A 52 -13.46 -4.61 -9.43
N ILE A 53 -13.74 -3.34 -9.69
CA ILE A 53 -13.03 -2.58 -10.72
C ILE A 53 -11.75 -2.02 -10.09
N GLY A 54 -10.64 -2.17 -10.77
CA GLY A 54 -9.33 -1.76 -10.30
C GLY A 54 -8.36 -2.93 -10.14
N ASN A 55 -7.08 -2.65 -10.23
CA ASN A 55 -6.02 -3.65 -10.22
C ASN A 55 -4.93 -3.27 -9.21
N ASP A 56 -5.34 -2.81 -8.04
CA ASP A 56 -4.46 -2.40 -6.96
C ASP A 56 -4.64 -3.26 -5.70
N SER A 57 -3.63 -3.23 -4.85
CA SER A 57 -3.60 -4.04 -3.63
C SER A 57 -4.73 -3.70 -2.65
N THR A 58 -5.13 -2.44 -2.55
CA THR A 58 -6.18 -1.99 -1.62
C THR A 58 -7.53 -2.55 -2.03
N THR A 59 -7.90 -2.40 -3.30
CA THR A 59 -9.12 -2.95 -3.90
C THR A 59 -9.22 -4.46 -3.69
N GLY A 60 -8.14 -5.21 -3.97
CA GLY A 60 -8.13 -6.66 -3.77
C GLY A 60 -8.34 -7.08 -2.31
N HIS A 61 -7.74 -6.37 -1.36
CA HIS A 61 -7.94 -6.66 0.06
C HIS A 61 -9.36 -6.31 0.54
N TRP A 62 -9.92 -5.21 0.05
CA TRP A 62 -11.30 -4.84 0.38
C TRP A 62 -12.28 -5.89 -0.14
N GLU A 63 -12.07 -6.41 -1.34
CA GLU A 63 -12.91 -7.48 -1.90
C GLU A 63 -12.82 -8.78 -1.11
N LEU A 64 -11.62 -9.17 -0.65
CA LEU A 64 -11.45 -10.29 0.27
C LEU A 64 -12.19 -10.09 1.60
N ALA A 65 -12.38 -8.83 2.02
CA ALA A 65 -13.16 -8.46 3.21
C ALA A 65 -14.64 -8.17 2.90
N GLY A 66 -15.13 -8.50 1.70
CA GLY A 66 -16.52 -8.41 1.30
C GLY A 66 -16.96 -7.11 0.61
N LEU A 67 -16.05 -6.15 0.42
CA LEU A 67 -16.35 -4.88 -0.23
C LEU A 67 -15.96 -4.89 -1.71
N ILE A 68 -16.95 -4.98 -2.60
CA ILE A 68 -16.76 -4.88 -4.04
C ILE A 68 -16.69 -3.41 -4.44
N THR A 69 -15.53 -2.97 -4.96
CA THR A 69 -15.36 -1.60 -5.44
C THR A 69 -15.89 -1.43 -6.85
N LYS A 70 -16.73 -0.41 -7.03
CA LYS A 70 -17.38 -0.08 -8.32
C LYS A 70 -16.67 1.06 -9.07
N LYS A 71 -15.61 1.61 -8.50
CA LYS A 71 -14.87 2.73 -9.05
C LYS A 71 -13.39 2.51 -8.82
N GLU A 72 -12.65 2.56 -9.92
CA GLU A 72 -11.18 2.45 -9.89
C GLU A 72 -10.54 3.69 -9.28
N PHE A 73 -9.44 3.49 -8.53
CA PHE A 73 -8.64 4.61 -8.05
C PHE A 73 -8.05 5.42 -9.21
N GLN A 74 -8.04 6.74 -9.05
CA GLN A 74 -7.53 7.65 -10.08
C GLN A 74 -6.00 7.66 -10.11
N THR A 75 -5.43 7.64 -11.31
CA THR A 75 -3.99 7.85 -11.54
C THR A 75 -3.74 9.21 -12.16
N PHE A 76 -2.57 9.79 -11.91
CA PHE A 76 -2.24 11.17 -12.30
C PHE A 76 -0.90 11.22 -13.06
N PRO A 77 -0.80 10.63 -14.26
CA PRO A 77 0.46 10.52 -14.99
C PRO A 77 1.10 11.88 -15.39
N LYS A 78 0.32 12.96 -15.34
CA LYS A 78 0.78 14.34 -15.61
C LYS A 78 0.96 15.20 -14.35
N GLY A 79 0.89 14.58 -13.16
CA GLY A 79 0.84 15.28 -11.88
C GLY A 79 -0.59 15.59 -11.43
N PHE A 80 -0.73 16.00 -10.19
CA PHE A 80 -2.01 16.29 -9.55
C PHE A 80 -2.56 17.67 -9.95
N PRO A 81 -3.90 17.85 -9.91
CA PRO A 81 -4.51 19.15 -10.13
C PRO A 81 -3.96 20.23 -9.18
N SER A 82 -3.82 21.47 -9.68
CA SER A 82 -3.35 22.59 -8.88
C SER A 82 -4.25 22.85 -7.68
N GLU A 83 -5.57 22.76 -7.89
CA GLU A 83 -6.58 22.98 -6.85
C GLU A 83 -6.39 22.06 -5.64
N LEU A 84 -6.07 20.79 -5.88
CA LEU A 84 -5.76 19.82 -4.82
C LEU A 84 -4.50 20.23 -4.05
N ASN A 85 -3.43 20.56 -4.78
CA ASN A 85 -2.17 20.94 -4.19
C ASN A 85 -2.28 22.26 -3.40
N ASP A 86 -3.01 23.25 -3.92
CA ASP A 86 -3.21 24.54 -3.26
C ASP A 86 -3.99 24.41 -1.94
N GLN A 87 -5.01 23.56 -1.90
CA GLN A 87 -5.76 23.25 -0.67
C GLN A 87 -4.87 22.64 0.39
N ILE A 88 -4.07 21.63 0.01
CA ILE A 88 -3.14 20.94 0.92
C ILE A 88 -2.07 21.89 1.40
N GLN A 89 -1.42 22.63 0.51
CA GLN A 89 -0.38 23.61 0.84
C GLN A 89 -0.88 24.68 1.82
N LYS A 90 -2.10 25.16 1.61
CA LYS A 90 -2.73 26.16 2.46
C LYS A 90 -3.00 25.64 3.87
N GLU A 91 -3.62 24.44 4.00
CA GLU A 91 -3.97 23.90 5.31
C GLU A 91 -2.71 23.39 6.05
N ALA A 92 -1.77 22.78 5.34
CA ALA A 92 -0.53 22.27 5.91
C ALA A 92 0.55 23.34 6.12
N ASN A 93 0.32 24.57 5.66
CA ASN A 93 1.30 25.66 5.68
C ASN A 93 2.67 25.24 5.10
N CYS A 94 2.64 24.57 3.96
CA CYS A 94 3.83 24.11 3.24
C CYS A 94 3.77 24.48 1.76
N LYS A 95 4.85 24.21 1.03
CA LYS A 95 4.89 24.31 -0.42
C LYS A 95 5.44 23.04 -1.03
N PHE A 96 5.05 22.77 -2.28
CA PHE A 96 5.50 21.64 -3.04
C PHE A 96 6.32 22.03 -4.26
N ILE A 97 7.39 21.26 -4.52
CA ILE A 97 8.12 21.21 -5.78
C ILE A 97 7.91 19.87 -6.45
N GLY A 98 8.07 19.82 -7.76
CA GLY A 98 7.94 18.60 -8.56
C GLY A 98 6.55 18.43 -9.15
N ASN A 99 5.64 17.74 -8.48
CA ASN A 99 4.31 17.36 -9.00
C ASN A 99 4.38 16.64 -10.36
N ILE A 100 5.25 15.65 -10.47
CA ILE A 100 5.50 14.91 -11.71
C ILE A 100 5.45 13.40 -11.46
N HIS A 101 5.29 12.63 -12.54
CA HIS A 101 5.47 11.18 -12.51
C HIS A 101 6.97 10.86 -12.46
N ALA A 102 7.40 10.12 -11.44
CA ALA A 102 8.80 9.74 -11.27
C ALA A 102 8.99 8.52 -10.37
N SER A 103 10.16 7.88 -10.45
CA SER A 103 10.59 6.97 -9.41
C SER A 103 11.06 7.75 -8.17
N GLY A 104 10.82 7.18 -6.98
CA GLY A 104 11.15 7.87 -5.73
C GLY A 104 12.65 8.10 -5.51
N THR A 105 13.54 7.30 -6.10
CA THR A 105 15.00 7.50 -6.07
C THR A 105 15.42 8.62 -7.01
N GLU A 106 14.95 8.59 -8.24
CA GLU A 106 15.29 9.61 -9.25
C GLU A 106 14.80 11.00 -8.87
N ILE A 107 13.59 11.12 -8.32
CA ILE A 107 13.05 12.43 -7.97
C ILE A 107 13.78 13.07 -6.79
N ILE A 108 14.22 12.26 -5.82
CA ILE A 108 15.00 12.73 -4.68
C ILE A 108 16.37 13.23 -5.14
N GLU A 109 17.06 12.50 -6.02
CA GLU A 109 18.33 12.97 -6.60
C GLU A 109 18.14 14.25 -7.40
N LYS A 110 17.06 14.35 -8.18
CA LYS A 110 16.80 15.50 -9.05
C LYS A 110 16.43 16.76 -8.29
N LEU A 111 15.62 16.65 -7.23
CA LEU A 111 15.03 17.80 -6.51
C LEU A 111 15.52 17.94 -5.07
N GLY A 112 16.37 17.05 -4.59
CA GLY A 112 16.85 17.06 -3.20
C GLY A 112 17.65 18.32 -2.85
N GLU A 113 18.52 18.78 -3.75
CA GLU A 113 19.25 20.03 -3.57
C GLU A 113 18.29 21.23 -3.44
N GLN A 114 17.37 21.39 -4.39
CA GLN A 114 16.37 22.46 -4.35
C GLN A 114 15.52 22.36 -3.07
N HIS A 115 15.12 21.16 -2.66
CA HIS A 115 14.39 20.93 -1.41
C HIS A 115 15.18 21.41 -0.18
N LEU A 116 16.49 21.12 -0.11
CA LEU A 116 17.35 21.57 0.98
C LEU A 116 17.46 23.08 1.04
N GLU A 117 17.50 23.76 -0.11
CA GLU A 117 17.60 25.22 -0.22
C GLU A 117 16.28 25.92 0.11
N THR A 118 15.19 25.50 -0.55
CA THR A 118 13.89 26.19 -0.49
C THR A 118 13.00 25.77 0.68
N LYS A 119 13.26 24.58 1.24
CA LYS A 119 12.42 23.89 2.24
C LYS A 119 11.05 23.45 1.69
N GLU A 120 10.83 23.54 0.39
CA GLU A 120 9.62 23.06 -0.27
C GLU A 120 9.67 21.52 -0.39
N LEU A 121 8.55 20.85 -0.07
CA LEU A 121 8.50 19.38 -0.06
C LEU A 121 8.41 18.82 -1.49
N ILE A 122 9.00 17.66 -1.72
CA ILE A 122 8.99 17.03 -3.05
C ILE A 122 7.69 16.25 -3.22
N LEU A 123 6.83 16.72 -4.12
CA LEU A 123 5.60 16.03 -4.51
C LEU A 123 5.80 15.25 -5.80
N TYR A 124 5.37 13.99 -5.82
CA TYR A 124 5.42 13.18 -7.03
C TYR A 124 4.39 12.05 -7.02
N THR A 125 4.13 11.47 -8.18
CA THR A 125 3.28 10.29 -8.37
C THR A 125 4.04 9.19 -9.11
N SER A 126 3.46 8.01 -9.19
CA SER A 126 3.96 6.87 -9.97
C SER A 126 2.83 6.23 -10.78
N GLY A 127 3.03 5.03 -11.33
CA GLY A 127 2.00 4.31 -12.07
C GLY A 127 0.76 3.93 -11.24
N ASP A 128 0.92 3.89 -9.92
CA ASP A 128 -0.19 3.62 -8.99
C ASP A 128 -0.94 4.91 -8.62
N SER A 129 -2.11 4.76 -7.97
CA SER A 129 -2.89 5.86 -7.41
C SER A 129 -2.30 6.32 -6.07
N VAL A 130 -1.20 7.04 -6.13
CA VAL A 130 -0.42 7.43 -4.93
C VAL A 130 0.01 8.90 -4.97
N TYR A 131 -0.30 9.62 -3.90
CA TYR A 131 0.17 10.99 -3.63
C TYR A 131 1.39 10.92 -2.71
N GLN A 132 2.58 11.09 -3.25
CA GLN A 132 3.83 10.85 -2.51
C GLN A 132 4.51 12.16 -2.15
N ILE A 133 4.80 12.37 -0.88
CA ILE A 133 5.49 13.53 -0.35
C ILE A 133 6.83 13.08 0.22
N ALA A 134 7.94 13.50 -0.43
CA ALA A 134 9.28 13.24 0.08
C ALA A 134 9.88 14.48 0.76
N ALA A 135 10.59 14.23 1.86
CA ALA A 135 11.28 15.26 2.63
C ALA A 135 12.56 14.74 3.24
N HIS A 136 13.60 15.57 3.25
CA HIS A 136 14.81 15.33 4.02
C HIS A 136 14.53 15.52 5.51
N GLU A 137 14.97 14.58 6.36
CA GLU A 137 14.63 14.60 7.79
C GLU A 137 15.21 15.80 8.55
N ASP A 138 16.28 16.42 8.05
CA ASP A 138 16.82 17.67 8.61
C ASP A 138 16.02 18.92 8.20
N VAL A 139 15.14 18.80 7.19
CA VAL A 139 14.31 19.91 6.70
C VAL A 139 12.89 19.83 7.27
N CYS A 140 12.34 18.64 7.32
CA CYS A 140 11.00 18.37 7.81
C CYS A 140 11.06 17.14 8.73
N SER A 141 10.69 17.32 9.99
CA SER A 141 10.67 16.20 10.94
C SER A 141 9.69 15.11 10.49
N LEU A 142 9.92 13.86 10.90
CA LEU A 142 8.99 12.75 10.60
C LEU A 142 7.57 13.07 11.09
N GLU A 143 7.46 13.67 12.27
CA GLU A 143 6.16 14.04 12.83
C GLU A 143 5.42 15.06 11.96
N ASP A 144 6.12 16.09 11.48
CA ASP A 144 5.53 17.11 10.61
C ASP A 144 5.20 16.55 9.23
N LEU A 145 6.08 15.73 8.65
CA LEU A 145 5.80 15.04 7.39
C LEU A 145 4.52 14.18 7.50
N TYR A 146 4.35 13.45 8.60
CA TYR A 146 3.16 12.63 8.83
C TYR A 146 1.90 13.47 9.05
N LYS A 147 2.00 14.64 9.72
CA LYS A 147 0.88 15.59 9.85
C LYS A 147 0.46 16.11 8.48
N ILE A 148 1.41 16.51 7.64
CA ILE A 148 1.15 16.97 6.27
C ILE A 148 0.48 15.86 5.44
N CYS A 149 0.96 14.64 5.53
CA CYS A 149 0.35 13.50 4.84
C CYS A 149 -1.09 13.21 5.31
N LYS A 150 -1.39 13.36 6.60
CA LYS A 150 -2.77 13.24 7.12
C LYS A 150 -3.69 14.35 6.57
N ILE A 151 -3.20 15.58 6.47
CA ILE A 151 -3.93 16.67 5.82
C ILE A 151 -4.17 16.34 4.35
N ALA A 152 -3.13 15.91 3.64
CA ALA A 152 -3.23 15.51 2.24
C ALA A 152 -4.26 14.38 2.04
N ARG A 153 -4.30 13.37 2.95
CA ARG A 153 -5.27 12.27 2.88
C ARG A 153 -6.72 12.78 2.82
N LYS A 154 -7.06 13.75 3.67
CA LYS A 154 -8.40 14.34 3.73
C LYS A 154 -8.88 14.88 2.37
N TYR A 155 -7.99 15.59 1.65
CA TYR A 155 -8.31 16.15 0.34
C TYR A 155 -8.22 15.11 -0.78
N CYS A 156 -7.29 14.19 -0.69
CA CYS A 156 -7.10 13.12 -1.68
C CYS A 156 -8.29 12.16 -1.80
N ASP A 157 -9.15 12.06 -0.78
CA ASP A 157 -10.35 11.22 -0.82
C ASP A 157 -11.34 11.70 -1.89
N GLU A 158 -11.51 13.01 -2.03
CA GLU A 158 -12.38 13.61 -3.05
C GLU A 158 -11.92 13.29 -4.48
N TYR A 159 -10.61 13.10 -4.67
CA TYR A 159 -10.00 12.76 -5.95
C TYR A 159 -9.84 11.25 -6.15
N ASN A 160 -10.40 10.42 -5.26
CA ASN A 160 -10.29 8.97 -5.29
C ASN A 160 -8.83 8.48 -5.45
N ILE A 161 -7.90 9.10 -4.70
CA ILE A 161 -6.50 8.71 -4.64
C ILE A 161 -6.34 7.62 -3.57
N GLY A 162 -5.85 6.46 -3.95
CA GLY A 162 -5.81 5.28 -3.08
C GLY A 162 -4.92 5.44 -1.84
N ARG A 163 -3.77 6.10 -1.97
CA ARG A 163 -2.82 6.27 -0.85
C ARG A 163 -2.13 7.63 -0.90
N VAL A 164 -1.87 8.18 0.28
CA VAL A 164 -0.87 9.23 0.49
C VAL A 164 0.33 8.59 1.17
N ILE A 165 1.54 8.88 0.72
CA ILE A 165 2.75 8.23 1.21
C ILE A 165 3.78 9.27 1.68
N ALA A 166 4.17 9.18 2.95
CA ALA A 166 5.33 9.87 3.48
C ALA A 166 6.61 9.14 3.05
N ARG A 167 7.53 9.87 2.43
CA ARG A 167 8.82 9.35 1.91
C ARG A 167 10.00 10.12 2.50
N PRO A 168 10.34 9.90 3.77
CA PRO A 168 11.52 10.53 4.34
C PRO A 168 12.81 10.01 3.70
N PHE A 169 13.80 10.89 3.65
CA PHE A 169 15.14 10.56 3.16
C PHE A 169 16.22 11.33 3.93
N LYS A 170 17.44 10.86 3.83
CA LYS A 170 18.66 11.43 4.44
C LYS A 170 19.79 11.44 3.43
N GLY A 171 20.91 12.05 3.82
CA GLY A 171 22.15 12.06 3.05
C GLY A 171 22.55 13.46 2.60
N SER A 172 23.43 13.55 1.64
CA SER A 172 23.92 14.81 1.06
C SER A 172 23.70 14.82 -0.46
N ILE A 173 23.89 15.96 -1.06
CA ILE A 173 23.78 16.13 -2.52
C ILE A 173 24.65 15.07 -3.22
N GLY A 174 24.02 14.30 -4.12
CA GLY A 174 24.65 13.21 -4.85
C GLY A 174 24.68 11.84 -4.10
N ASP A 175 24.19 11.77 -2.84
CA ASP A 175 24.10 10.50 -2.09
C ASP A 175 22.84 10.48 -1.17
N PHE A 176 21.70 10.87 -1.69
CA PHE A 176 20.44 10.80 -0.95
C PHE A 176 19.92 9.36 -0.85
N LYS A 177 19.46 8.97 0.34
CA LYS A 177 18.92 7.64 0.63
C LYS A 177 17.58 7.74 1.34
N ARG A 178 16.59 7.00 0.84
CA ARG A 178 15.31 6.83 1.53
C ARG A 178 15.52 6.10 2.85
N THR A 179 14.83 6.53 3.89
CA THR A 179 14.84 5.85 5.19
C THR A 179 13.71 4.83 5.30
N TYR A 180 13.74 4.03 6.35
CA TYR A 180 12.72 3.02 6.63
C TYR A 180 11.44 3.62 7.26
N ASP A 181 11.47 4.90 7.63
CA ASP A 181 10.35 5.63 8.24
C ASP A 181 9.26 6.05 7.24
N ARG A 182 9.17 5.32 6.14
CA ARG A 182 8.05 5.41 5.19
C ARG A 182 6.75 5.09 5.92
N LYS A 183 5.72 5.92 5.67
CA LYS A 183 4.38 5.67 6.17
C LYS A 183 3.33 5.87 5.09
N ASP A 184 2.47 4.89 4.93
CA ASP A 184 1.36 4.93 3.99
C ASP A 184 0.07 5.32 4.75
N PHE A 185 -0.69 6.25 4.16
CA PHE A 185 -2.00 6.67 4.62
C PHE A 185 -3.02 6.27 3.55
N GLY A 186 -3.58 5.08 3.71
CA GLY A 186 -4.59 4.53 2.82
C GLY A 186 -5.91 5.28 2.90
N MET A 187 -6.69 5.23 1.83
CA MET A 187 -8.09 5.58 1.88
C MET A 187 -8.83 4.56 2.75
N ASN A 188 -9.71 5.02 3.62
CA ASN A 188 -10.58 4.09 4.36
C ASN A 188 -11.57 3.42 3.41
N PRO A 189 -11.98 2.17 3.69
CA PRO A 189 -13.02 1.51 2.91
C PRO A 189 -14.28 2.40 2.84
N PRO A 190 -14.82 2.66 1.62
CA PRO A 190 -15.95 3.57 1.47
C PRO A 190 -17.30 2.97 1.90
N ASP A 191 -17.34 1.68 2.21
CA ASP A 191 -18.52 0.97 2.62
C ASP A 191 -18.17 -0.17 3.58
N GLU A 192 -19.16 -0.94 4.04
CA GLU A 192 -18.97 -1.98 5.03
C GLU A 192 -18.04 -3.10 4.57
N THR A 193 -17.13 -3.48 5.47
CA THR A 193 -16.22 -4.61 5.31
C THR A 193 -16.44 -5.63 6.43
N LEU A 194 -15.90 -6.82 6.32
CA LEU A 194 -15.91 -7.81 7.40
C LEU A 194 -15.38 -7.22 8.71
N LEU A 195 -14.33 -6.40 8.68
CA LEU A 195 -13.78 -5.76 9.88
C LEU A 195 -14.78 -4.81 10.53
N SER A 196 -15.40 -3.91 9.76
CA SER A 196 -16.38 -2.98 10.27
C SER A 196 -17.65 -3.69 10.79
N TYR A 197 -18.08 -4.74 10.09
CA TYR A 197 -19.21 -5.58 10.53
C TYR A 197 -18.94 -6.28 11.87
N LEU A 198 -17.79 -6.91 12.01
CA LEU A 198 -17.39 -7.59 13.25
C LEU A 198 -17.29 -6.59 14.42
N PHE A 199 -16.63 -5.45 14.18
CA PHE A 199 -16.47 -4.40 15.20
C PHE A 199 -17.82 -3.87 15.69
N LYS A 200 -18.73 -3.52 14.76
CA LYS A 200 -20.09 -3.06 15.08
C LYS A 200 -20.93 -4.08 15.84
N ASN A 201 -20.64 -5.36 15.68
CA ASN A 201 -21.28 -6.45 16.40
C ASN A 201 -20.52 -6.89 17.68
N ASN A 202 -19.64 -6.02 18.21
CA ASN A 202 -18.88 -6.24 19.43
C ASN A 202 -17.96 -7.49 19.38
N MET A 203 -17.56 -7.92 18.20
CA MET A 203 -16.54 -8.96 18.02
C MET A 203 -15.16 -8.32 17.97
N LYS A 204 -14.21 -8.92 18.66
CA LYS A 204 -12.84 -8.41 18.68
C LYS A 204 -12.18 -8.54 17.31
N THR A 205 -11.56 -7.45 16.87
CA THR A 205 -10.79 -7.34 15.63
C THR A 205 -9.36 -6.93 15.97
N TYR A 206 -8.40 -7.61 15.38
CA TYR A 206 -6.98 -7.37 15.62
C TYR A 206 -6.24 -7.25 14.29
N GLY A 207 -5.47 -6.19 14.11
CA GLY A 207 -4.71 -5.93 12.88
C GLY A 207 -3.24 -6.31 13.02
N ILE A 208 -2.74 -7.19 12.16
CA ILE A 208 -1.31 -7.55 12.13
C ILE A 208 -0.68 -7.03 10.85
N GLY A 209 0.43 -6.31 10.99
CA GLY A 209 1.21 -5.80 9.88
C GLY A 209 0.47 -4.76 9.05
N LYS A 210 0.30 -5.02 7.76
CA LYS A 210 -0.22 -4.08 6.76
C LYS A 210 -1.74 -3.84 6.82
N ILE A 211 -2.46 -4.49 7.71
CA ILE A 211 -3.93 -4.33 7.79
C ILE A 211 -4.31 -2.88 8.06
N THR A 212 -3.59 -2.18 8.93
CA THR A 212 -3.85 -0.77 9.23
C THR A 212 -3.66 0.16 8.03
N ASP A 213 -2.73 -0.17 7.14
CA ASP A 213 -2.46 0.62 5.92
C ASP A 213 -3.57 0.47 4.86
N LEU A 214 -4.32 -0.63 4.90
CA LEU A 214 -5.34 -0.98 3.92
C LEU A 214 -6.77 -0.68 4.39
N PHE A 215 -7.03 -0.77 5.70
CA PHE A 215 -8.36 -0.64 6.27
C PHE A 215 -8.49 0.53 7.27
N GLY A 216 -7.39 1.22 7.59
CA GLY A 216 -7.35 2.17 8.69
C GLY A 216 -7.41 1.47 10.05
N THR A 217 -7.57 2.25 11.10
CA THR A 217 -7.61 1.76 12.49
C THR A 217 -8.98 1.86 13.15
N GLU A 218 -9.96 2.45 12.47
CA GLU A 218 -11.27 2.78 13.05
C GLU A 218 -12.03 1.54 13.55
N TYR A 219 -11.91 0.42 12.83
CA TYR A 219 -12.61 -0.83 13.13
C TYR A 219 -11.69 -1.92 13.67
N LEU A 220 -10.60 -1.52 14.33
CA LEU A 220 -9.68 -2.41 15.01
C LEU A 220 -9.67 -2.11 16.51
N HIS A 221 -9.79 -3.16 17.34
CA HIS A 221 -9.65 -3.02 18.80
C HIS A 221 -8.19 -2.85 19.19
N ASP A 222 -7.30 -3.50 18.45
CA ASP A 222 -5.87 -3.39 18.63
C ASP A 222 -5.14 -3.76 17.35
N TYR A 223 -3.87 -3.37 17.24
CA TYR A 223 -3.04 -3.68 16.07
C TYR A 223 -1.56 -3.62 16.38
N VAL A 224 -0.78 -4.34 15.59
CA VAL A 224 0.68 -4.33 15.66
C VAL A 224 1.29 -4.19 14.26
N HIS A 225 2.31 -3.33 14.15
CA HIS A 225 3.17 -3.29 12.98
C HIS A 225 4.23 -4.38 13.06
N THR A 226 4.59 -4.95 11.93
CA THR A 226 5.56 -6.04 11.85
C THR A 226 6.80 -5.65 11.06
N GLU A 227 7.95 -6.19 11.44
CA GLU A 227 9.23 -5.98 10.76
C GLU A 227 9.45 -6.98 9.61
N GLY A 228 8.58 -8.00 9.49
CA GLY A 228 8.64 -9.01 8.45
C GLY A 228 7.66 -10.16 8.68
N ASP A 229 7.66 -11.14 7.77
CA ASP A 229 6.68 -12.24 7.76
C ASP A 229 6.78 -13.13 9.00
N GLN A 230 8.01 -13.45 9.45
CA GLN A 230 8.21 -14.28 10.65
C GLN A 230 7.66 -13.59 11.89
N ASN A 231 7.97 -12.30 12.08
CA ASN A 231 7.47 -11.52 13.20
C ASN A 231 5.93 -11.41 13.18
N GLY A 232 5.33 -11.27 11.98
CA GLY A 232 3.88 -11.29 11.83
C GLY A 232 3.25 -12.65 12.19
N LEU A 233 3.93 -13.75 11.86
CA LEU A 233 3.50 -15.10 12.24
C LEU A 233 3.58 -15.33 13.75
N ASP A 234 4.62 -14.82 14.39
CA ASP A 234 4.80 -14.92 15.84
C ASP A 234 3.63 -14.25 16.57
N PHE A 235 3.26 -13.01 16.18
CA PHE A 235 2.07 -12.31 16.71
C PHE A 235 0.74 -13.01 16.40
N LEU A 236 0.64 -13.77 15.32
CA LEU A 236 -0.57 -14.52 15.00
C LEU A 236 -0.75 -15.76 15.89
N ILE A 237 0.36 -16.33 16.39
CA ILE A 237 0.37 -17.57 17.20
C ILE A 237 0.17 -17.27 18.69
N GLU A 238 0.63 -16.11 19.16
CA GLU A 238 0.40 -15.60 20.53
C GLU A 238 -1.07 -15.26 20.79
#